data_03904bb3d27ab30b2b9a27e5f95d5598
#
_entry.id   03904bb3d27ab30b2b9a27e5f95d5598
#
_cell.length_a   1.000
_cell.length_b   1.000
_cell.length_c   1.000
_cell.angle_alpha   90.00
_cell.angle_beta   90.00
_cell.angle_gamma   90.00
#
_symmetry.space_group_name_H-M   'P 1'
#
loop_
_entity.id
_entity.type
_entity.pdbx_description
1 polymer ?
#
loop_
_entity_poly.entity_id
_entity_poly.type
_entity_poly.pdbx_seq_one_letter_code
_entity_poly.pdbx_strand_id
1 'polypeptide(L)'
;MSGSTKKVSFESVNRNTLAKQVVDRIIQLLVSGQLKPGDKLPTEMELLDVLNVSRPVLREALSALEVLGVITRKTRGGTYFNNKIGAHPFSVMLALSMDNLPAVVEARMALELGLVTMAAEKINDDQLRQLKETIEDIKKSTDNNYGAADKEFHRIIAVSADNPVVEGMINSLLFTHEKTDREITFREPELTVEHHTAIYNALANHDPDDAFKRMYHHLKYVRDKVLKQYNPNK
;
A
#
# COMPACT_ATOMS: atom_id res chain seq x y z
N MET A 1 33.79 -1.47 -55.00
CA MET A 1 33.76 -2.54 -53.96
C MET A 1 33.20 -1.93 -52.69
N SER A 2 31.93 -2.14 -52.47
CA SER A 2 31.24 -1.61 -51.29
C SER A 2 31.30 -2.66 -50.17
N GLY A 3 32.08 -2.40 -49.14
CA GLY A 3 32.19 -3.28 -47.98
C GLY A 3 30.95 -3.16 -47.10
N SER A 4 30.12 -4.19 -47.11
CA SER A 4 28.99 -4.34 -46.18
C SER A 4 29.52 -4.59 -44.75
N THR A 5 29.47 -3.59 -43.91
CA THR A 5 29.72 -3.75 -42.46
C THR A 5 28.59 -4.59 -41.85
N LYS A 6 28.90 -5.82 -41.46
CA LYS A 6 27.96 -6.67 -40.68
C LYS A 6 27.58 -5.95 -39.40
N LYS A 7 26.31 -5.59 -39.24
CA LYS A 7 25.75 -5.08 -38.01
C LYS A 7 25.70 -6.24 -36.99
N VAL A 8 26.63 -6.23 -36.02
CA VAL A 8 26.61 -7.21 -34.93
C VAL A 8 25.55 -6.78 -33.94
N SER A 9 24.53 -7.59 -33.76
CA SER A 9 23.47 -7.41 -32.72
C SER A 9 23.86 -8.20 -31.49
N PHE A 10 24.02 -7.52 -30.37
CA PHE A 10 24.19 -8.16 -29.07
C PHE A 10 22.85 -8.18 -28.34
N GLU A 11 22.43 -9.35 -27.86
CA GLU A 11 21.36 -9.42 -26.87
C GLU A 11 21.88 -8.93 -25.53
N SER A 12 21.11 -8.08 -24.86
CA SER A 12 21.47 -7.57 -23.53
C SER A 12 21.48 -8.71 -22.51
N VAL A 13 22.61 -8.91 -21.84
CA VAL A 13 22.72 -9.89 -20.77
C VAL A 13 22.04 -9.31 -19.52
N ASN A 14 20.95 -9.92 -19.10
CA ASN A 14 20.25 -9.59 -17.85
C ASN A 14 21.10 -10.10 -16.66
N ARG A 15 22.07 -9.32 -16.22
CA ARG A 15 22.87 -9.63 -15.02
C ARG A 15 22.17 -9.03 -13.81
N ASN A 16 21.71 -9.88 -12.87
CA ASN A 16 21.50 -9.43 -11.52
C ASN A 16 22.79 -8.73 -11.03
N THR A 17 22.72 -7.43 -10.76
CA THR A 17 23.87 -6.67 -10.30
C THR A 17 24.35 -7.28 -8.97
N LEU A 18 25.65 -7.18 -8.66
CA LEU A 18 26.17 -7.63 -7.37
C LEU A 18 25.46 -6.92 -6.21
N ALA A 19 25.08 -5.65 -6.38
CA ALA A 19 24.30 -4.90 -5.40
C ALA A 19 22.95 -5.56 -5.13
N LYS A 20 22.23 -6.02 -6.17
CA LYS A 20 20.96 -6.76 -5.99
C LYS A 20 21.16 -8.06 -5.24
N GLN A 21 22.19 -8.82 -5.54
CA GLN A 21 22.51 -10.06 -4.81
C GLN A 21 22.81 -9.77 -3.34
N VAL A 22 23.50 -8.67 -3.02
CA VAL A 22 23.75 -8.22 -1.64
C VAL A 22 22.43 -7.87 -0.95
N VAL A 23 21.52 -7.12 -1.61
CA VAL A 23 20.17 -6.84 -1.09
C VAL A 23 19.45 -8.14 -0.74
N ASP A 24 19.40 -9.10 -1.67
CA ASP A 24 18.71 -10.38 -1.47
C ASP A 24 19.32 -11.15 -0.28
N ARG A 25 20.66 -11.15 -0.13
CA ARG A 25 21.35 -11.81 1.00
C ARG A 25 21.04 -11.15 2.34
N ILE A 26 20.99 -9.83 2.40
CA ILE A 26 20.63 -9.11 3.64
C ILE A 26 19.17 -9.38 4.01
N ILE A 27 18.25 -9.38 3.03
CA ILE A 27 16.84 -9.71 3.28
C ILE A 27 16.71 -11.16 3.79
N GLN A 28 17.52 -12.09 3.29
CA GLN A 28 17.51 -13.49 3.76
C GLN A 28 17.84 -13.63 5.25
N LEU A 29 18.60 -12.70 5.86
CA LEU A 29 18.84 -12.72 7.30
C LEU A 29 17.55 -12.53 8.11
N LEU A 30 16.63 -11.69 7.60
CA LEU A 30 15.30 -11.53 8.20
C LEU A 30 14.39 -12.75 7.93
N VAL A 31 14.35 -13.21 6.67
CA VAL A 31 13.47 -14.32 6.27
C VAL A 31 13.85 -15.62 6.98
N SER A 32 15.15 -15.86 7.16
CA SER A 32 15.66 -17.04 7.88
C SER A 32 15.57 -16.91 9.40
N GLY A 33 15.20 -15.75 9.93
CA GLY A 33 15.15 -15.49 11.36
C GLY A 33 16.53 -15.36 12.05
N GLN A 34 17.62 -15.28 11.27
CA GLN A 34 18.96 -15.03 11.82
C GLN A 34 19.06 -13.64 12.44
N LEU A 35 18.39 -12.67 11.86
CA LEU A 35 18.18 -11.34 12.44
C LEU A 35 16.68 -11.04 12.46
N LYS A 36 16.26 -10.24 13.42
CA LYS A 36 14.85 -9.82 13.59
C LYS A 36 14.69 -8.33 13.26
N PRO A 37 13.46 -7.87 12.99
CA PRO A 37 13.17 -6.45 12.97
C PRO A 37 13.71 -5.74 14.22
N GLY A 38 14.39 -4.61 14.05
CA GLY A 38 15.07 -3.86 15.11
C GLY A 38 16.52 -4.26 15.37
N ASP A 39 16.96 -5.41 14.90
CA ASP A 39 18.32 -5.86 15.11
C ASP A 39 19.35 -5.03 14.32
N LYS A 40 20.53 -4.92 14.88
CA LYS A 40 21.68 -4.29 14.23
C LYS A 40 22.30 -5.24 13.22
N LEU A 41 22.54 -4.73 12.00
CA LEU A 41 23.32 -5.46 11.00
C LEU A 41 24.80 -5.51 11.43
N PRO A 42 25.54 -6.51 10.93
CA PRO A 42 27.00 -6.48 11.00
C PRO A 42 27.55 -5.16 10.42
N THR A 43 28.73 -4.79 10.88
CA THR A 43 29.38 -3.56 10.39
C THR A 43 29.66 -3.62 8.88
N GLU A 44 29.82 -2.47 8.23
CA GLU A 44 30.18 -2.45 6.81
C GLU A 44 31.46 -3.26 6.52
N MET A 45 32.43 -3.25 7.44
CA MET A 45 33.66 -4.04 7.28
C MET A 45 33.39 -5.54 7.30
N GLU A 46 32.61 -6.01 8.29
CA GLU A 46 32.23 -7.42 8.38
C GLU A 46 31.40 -7.86 7.17
N LEU A 47 30.49 -7.00 6.70
CA LEU A 47 29.68 -7.29 5.50
C LEU A 47 30.53 -7.35 4.23
N LEU A 48 31.55 -6.50 4.09
CA LEU A 48 32.50 -6.56 2.97
C LEU A 48 33.23 -7.88 2.94
N ASP A 49 33.75 -8.32 4.12
CA ASP A 49 34.51 -9.55 4.25
C ASP A 49 33.62 -10.79 3.99
N VAL A 50 32.45 -10.86 4.61
CA VAL A 50 31.53 -12.02 4.48
C VAL A 50 30.91 -12.14 3.08
N LEU A 51 30.52 -11.01 2.50
CA LEU A 51 29.88 -10.99 1.17
C LEU A 51 30.88 -10.96 0.02
N ASN A 52 32.16 -10.72 0.30
CA ASN A 52 33.23 -10.61 -0.68
C ASN A 52 32.90 -9.65 -1.84
N VAL A 53 32.47 -8.44 -1.50
CA VAL A 53 32.10 -7.38 -2.44
C VAL A 53 32.89 -6.10 -2.19
N SER A 54 32.93 -5.23 -3.20
CA SER A 54 33.56 -3.92 -3.05
C SER A 54 32.69 -2.94 -2.24
N ARG A 55 33.33 -1.94 -1.60
CA ARG A 55 32.63 -0.86 -0.86
C ARG A 55 31.53 -0.15 -1.67
N PRO A 56 31.74 0.22 -2.96
CA PRO A 56 30.70 0.82 -3.76
C PRO A 56 29.47 -0.08 -3.91
N VAL A 57 29.64 -1.38 -4.18
CA VAL A 57 28.54 -2.36 -4.31
C VAL A 57 27.76 -2.49 -2.99
N LEU A 58 28.45 -2.60 -1.86
CA LEU A 58 27.77 -2.67 -0.55
C LEU A 58 26.99 -1.39 -0.26
N ARG A 59 27.57 -0.22 -0.53
CA ARG A 59 26.89 1.06 -0.30
C ARG A 59 25.66 1.25 -1.19
N GLU A 60 25.74 0.82 -2.44
CA GLU A 60 24.58 0.81 -3.36
C GLU A 60 23.46 -0.07 -2.81
N ALA A 61 23.78 -1.28 -2.36
CA ALA A 61 22.80 -2.20 -1.79
C ALA A 61 22.18 -1.65 -0.49
N LEU A 62 22.98 -1.12 0.43
CA LEU A 62 22.49 -0.53 1.67
C LEU A 62 21.63 0.72 1.39
N SER A 63 21.98 1.53 0.39
CA SER A 63 21.17 2.68 0.00
C SER A 63 19.84 2.26 -0.58
N ALA A 64 19.79 1.21 -1.40
CA ALA A 64 18.54 0.64 -1.91
C ALA A 64 17.63 0.14 -0.77
N LEU A 65 18.19 -0.59 0.20
CA LEU A 65 17.45 -1.07 1.37
C LEU A 65 16.93 0.07 2.25
N GLU A 66 17.70 1.15 2.38
CA GLU A 66 17.31 2.34 3.14
C GLU A 66 16.15 3.10 2.44
N VAL A 67 16.24 3.28 1.13
CA VAL A 67 15.15 3.86 0.32
C VAL A 67 13.87 3.02 0.42
N LEU A 68 13.98 1.71 0.43
CA LEU A 68 12.85 0.80 0.63
C LEU A 68 12.32 0.79 2.08
N GLY A 69 12.98 1.49 2.99
CA GLY A 69 12.59 1.51 4.40
C GLY A 69 12.83 0.19 5.13
N VAL A 70 13.66 -0.69 4.60
CA VAL A 70 14.02 -1.98 5.23
C VAL A 70 15.03 -1.77 6.36
N ILE A 71 15.97 -0.82 6.17
CA ILE A 71 16.99 -0.47 7.15
C ILE A 71 17.04 1.03 7.40
N THR A 72 17.64 1.40 8.52
CA THR A 72 18.03 2.78 8.85
C THR A 72 19.51 2.82 9.23
N ARG A 73 20.25 3.75 8.64
CA ARG A 73 21.65 4.02 8.99
C ARG A 73 21.74 5.19 9.96
N LYS A 74 22.31 4.95 11.14
CA LYS A 74 22.50 5.97 12.16
C LYS A 74 23.96 6.43 12.15
N THR A 75 24.18 7.76 12.06
CA THR A 75 25.51 8.35 12.15
C THR A 75 26.16 7.91 13.46
N ARG A 76 27.33 7.27 13.39
CA ARG A 76 28.07 6.68 14.53
C ARG A 76 27.35 5.55 15.29
N GLY A 77 26.16 5.11 14.86
CA GLY A 77 25.38 4.06 15.52
C GLY A 77 25.43 2.71 14.81
N GLY A 78 25.60 2.72 13.49
CA GLY A 78 25.53 1.54 12.63
C GLY A 78 24.22 1.43 11.87
N THR A 79 24.00 0.31 11.24
CA THR A 79 22.84 0.00 10.42
C THR A 79 21.90 -0.94 11.16
N TYR A 80 20.61 -0.68 11.14
CA TYR A 80 19.59 -1.47 11.84
C TYR A 80 18.47 -1.85 10.89
N PHE A 81 17.91 -3.04 11.03
CA PHE A 81 16.62 -3.34 10.43
C PHE A 81 15.52 -2.50 11.06
N ASN A 82 14.61 -1.99 10.26
CA ASN A 82 13.44 -1.29 10.77
C ASN A 82 12.44 -2.29 11.38
N ASN A 83 11.72 -1.86 12.41
CA ASN A 83 10.70 -2.68 13.05
C ASN A 83 9.47 -2.90 12.16
N LYS A 84 9.22 -1.96 11.24
CA LYS A 84 8.12 -2.02 10.26
C LYS A 84 8.65 -1.46 8.93
N ILE A 85 8.30 -2.11 7.84
CA ILE A 85 8.50 -1.54 6.51
C ILE A 85 7.38 -0.53 6.29
N GLY A 86 7.77 0.71 5.95
CA GLY A 86 6.80 1.76 5.65
C GLY A 86 6.01 1.51 4.36
N ALA A 87 5.02 2.35 4.12
CA ALA A 87 4.18 2.30 2.92
C ALA A 87 4.92 2.64 1.60
N HIS A 88 6.15 3.14 1.67
CA HIS A 88 6.88 3.70 0.53
C HIS A 88 7.01 2.77 -0.69
N PRO A 89 7.36 1.47 -0.57
CA PRO A 89 7.43 0.58 -1.73
C PRO A 89 6.08 0.44 -2.44
N PHE A 90 5.00 0.35 -1.67
CA PHE A 90 3.64 0.30 -2.20
C PHE A 90 3.22 1.61 -2.84
N SER A 91 3.58 2.75 -2.24
CA SER A 91 3.29 4.08 -2.79
C SER A 91 3.95 4.30 -4.14
N VAL A 92 5.21 3.84 -4.31
CA VAL A 92 5.92 3.90 -5.59
C VAL A 92 5.25 3.02 -6.65
N MET A 93 4.89 1.78 -6.28
CA MET A 93 4.18 0.87 -7.19
C MET A 93 2.84 1.47 -7.64
N LEU A 94 2.08 2.04 -6.72
CA LEU A 94 0.82 2.71 -7.03
C LEU A 94 1.02 3.96 -7.90
N ALA A 95 2.03 4.79 -7.60
CA ALA A 95 2.34 5.96 -8.43
C ALA A 95 2.61 5.60 -9.88
N LEU A 96 3.31 4.48 -10.13
CA LEU A 96 3.55 3.95 -11.48
C LEU A 96 2.27 3.38 -12.14
N SER A 97 1.26 3.04 -11.35
CA SER A 97 -0.01 2.46 -11.82
C SER A 97 -1.14 3.49 -11.93
N MET A 98 -0.86 4.76 -11.64
CA MET A 98 -1.90 5.81 -11.55
C MET A 98 -2.63 6.09 -12.88
N ASP A 99 -2.07 5.72 -14.01
CA ASP A 99 -2.73 5.83 -15.32
C ASP A 99 -3.75 4.71 -15.55
N ASN A 100 -3.75 3.67 -14.69
CA ASN A 100 -4.71 2.57 -14.71
C ASN A 100 -5.61 2.62 -13.47
N LEU A 101 -6.44 3.65 -13.38
CA LEU A 101 -7.36 3.84 -12.26
C LEU A 101 -8.29 2.64 -12.00
N PRO A 102 -8.84 1.94 -13.02
CA PRO A 102 -9.58 0.71 -12.80
C PRO A 102 -8.82 -0.32 -11.97
N ALA A 103 -7.55 -0.60 -12.30
CA ALA A 103 -6.74 -1.56 -11.56
C ALA A 103 -6.44 -1.10 -10.12
N VAL A 104 -6.27 0.20 -9.89
CA VAL A 104 -6.09 0.77 -8.55
C VAL A 104 -7.35 0.57 -7.70
N VAL A 105 -8.53 0.81 -8.27
CA VAL A 105 -9.82 0.60 -7.57
C VAL A 105 -10.06 -0.88 -7.27
N GLU A 106 -9.71 -1.77 -8.18
CA GLU A 106 -9.83 -3.23 -7.96
C GLU A 106 -8.84 -3.72 -6.88
N ALA A 107 -7.61 -3.20 -6.85
CA ALA A 107 -6.65 -3.51 -5.79
C ALA A 107 -7.14 -3.00 -4.42
N ARG A 108 -7.72 -1.81 -4.37
CA ARG A 108 -8.38 -1.26 -3.18
C ARG A 108 -9.50 -2.19 -2.70
N MET A 109 -10.38 -2.58 -3.63
CA MET A 109 -11.50 -3.49 -3.33
C MET A 109 -11.00 -4.82 -2.75
N ALA A 110 -9.96 -5.41 -3.32
CA ALA A 110 -9.39 -6.68 -2.84
C ALA A 110 -8.87 -6.59 -1.39
N LEU A 111 -8.22 -5.48 -1.02
CA LEU A 111 -7.70 -5.28 0.33
C LEU A 111 -8.80 -4.90 1.33
N GLU A 112 -9.69 -3.99 0.98
CA GLU A 112 -10.71 -3.50 1.91
C GLU A 112 -11.75 -4.55 2.27
N LEU A 113 -12.08 -5.47 1.37
CA LEU A 113 -12.96 -6.59 1.67
C LEU A 113 -12.40 -7.54 2.73
N GLY A 114 -11.09 -7.81 2.71
CA GLY A 114 -10.44 -8.58 3.77
C GLY A 114 -10.30 -7.78 5.06
N LEU A 115 -10.01 -6.49 4.97
CA LEU A 115 -9.85 -5.62 6.15
C LEU A 115 -11.16 -5.43 6.92
N VAL A 116 -12.29 -5.24 6.24
CA VAL A 116 -13.58 -5.04 6.90
C VAL A 116 -14.04 -6.26 7.69
N THR A 117 -13.75 -7.48 7.20
CA THR A 117 -14.05 -8.72 7.94
C THR A 117 -13.23 -8.83 9.22
N MET A 118 -11.92 -8.57 9.14
CA MET A 118 -11.05 -8.55 10.31
C MET A 118 -11.42 -7.42 11.29
N ALA A 119 -11.81 -6.26 10.77
CA ALA A 119 -12.27 -5.14 11.58
C ALA A 119 -13.54 -5.48 12.35
N ALA A 120 -14.50 -6.19 11.74
CA ALA A 120 -15.74 -6.59 12.40
C ALA A 120 -15.49 -7.46 13.66
N GLU A 121 -14.42 -8.25 13.66
CA GLU A 121 -14.05 -9.07 14.80
C GLU A 121 -13.38 -8.28 15.95
N LYS A 122 -12.78 -7.12 15.66
CA LYS A 122 -11.83 -6.44 16.56
C LYS A 122 -12.18 -5.01 16.91
N ILE A 123 -13.05 -4.39 16.14
CA ILE A 123 -13.40 -2.97 16.29
C ILE A 123 -13.95 -2.69 17.70
N ASN A 124 -13.52 -1.58 18.28
CA ASN A 124 -13.95 -1.16 19.60
C ASN A 124 -14.91 0.04 19.54
N ASP A 125 -15.53 0.38 20.70
CA ASP A 125 -16.50 1.46 20.80
C ASP A 125 -15.95 2.83 20.40
N ASP A 126 -14.67 3.09 20.65
CA ASP A 126 -14.04 4.36 20.26
C ASP A 126 -13.90 4.48 18.74
N GLN A 127 -13.52 3.39 18.07
CA GLN A 127 -13.44 3.33 16.61
C GLN A 127 -14.83 3.40 15.96
N LEU A 128 -15.83 2.74 16.54
CA LEU A 128 -17.23 2.85 16.11
C LEU A 128 -17.74 4.28 16.25
N ARG A 129 -17.42 4.98 17.33
CA ARG A 129 -17.76 6.40 17.48
C ARG A 129 -17.12 7.27 16.39
N GLN A 130 -15.82 7.07 16.12
CA GLN A 130 -15.12 7.77 15.04
C GLN A 130 -15.74 7.49 13.66
N LEU A 131 -16.09 6.24 13.35
CA LEU A 131 -16.78 5.89 12.10
C LEU A 131 -18.10 6.64 11.97
N LYS A 132 -18.87 6.74 13.06
CA LYS A 132 -20.15 7.47 13.06
C LYS A 132 -19.94 8.97 12.81
N GLU A 133 -18.89 9.54 13.37
CA GLU A 133 -18.53 10.95 13.14
C GLU A 133 -18.23 11.22 11.66
N THR A 134 -17.48 10.35 10.97
CA THR A 134 -17.23 10.51 9.53
C THR A 134 -18.51 10.47 8.69
N ILE A 135 -19.48 9.62 9.05
CA ILE A 135 -20.79 9.56 8.38
C ILE A 135 -21.55 10.87 8.57
N GLU A 136 -21.57 11.42 9.79
CA GLU A 136 -22.20 12.71 10.08
C GLU A 136 -21.50 13.87 9.35
N ASP A 137 -20.20 13.82 9.17
CA ASP A 137 -19.45 14.83 8.41
C ASP A 137 -19.81 14.79 6.91
N ILE A 138 -20.00 13.60 6.34
CA ILE A 138 -20.50 13.45 4.96
C ILE A 138 -21.91 14.07 4.84
N LYS A 139 -22.79 13.80 5.79
CA LYS A 139 -24.17 14.37 5.79
C LYS A 139 -24.20 15.90 5.88
N LYS A 140 -23.23 16.50 6.59
CA LYS A 140 -23.13 17.96 6.76
C LYS A 140 -22.45 18.66 5.60
N SER A 141 -21.82 17.93 4.69
CA SER A 141 -21.09 18.48 3.56
C SER A 141 -22.07 19.14 2.59
N THR A 142 -21.95 20.47 2.44
CA THR A 142 -22.86 21.26 1.61
C THR A 142 -22.39 21.43 0.16
N ASP A 143 -21.11 21.14 -0.09
CA ASP A 143 -20.42 21.37 -1.38
C ASP A 143 -20.04 20.09 -2.10
N ASN A 144 -20.56 18.95 -1.65
CA ASN A 144 -20.17 17.61 -2.10
C ASN A 144 -18.68 17.29 -1.94
N ASN A 145 -17.95 18.05 -1.12
CA ASN A 145 -16.52 17.86 -0.85
C ASN A 145 -16.31 17.03 0.42
N TYR A 146 -16.82 15.80 0.41
CA TYR A 146 -16.71 14.88 1.55
C TYR A 146 -15.57 13.85 1.44
N GLY A 147 -14.69 13.98 0.45
CA GLY A 147 -13.63 12.99 0.19
C GLY A 147 -12.68 12.75 1.38
N ALA A 148 -12.46 13.76 2.22
CA ALA A 148 -11.65 13.59 3.42
C ALA A 148 -12.35 12.70 4.46
N ALA A 149 -13.65 12.89 4.68
CA ALA A 149 -14.44 12.08 5.60
C ALA A 149 -14.63 10.64 5.08
N ASP A 150 -14.84 10.47 3.78
CA ASP A 150 -14.91 9.17 3.12
C ASP A 150 -13.57 8.40 3.27
N LYS A 151 -12.45 9.04 2.97
CA LYS A 151 -11.11 8.47 3.18
C LYS A 151 -10.87 8.05 4.64
N GLU A 152 -11.28 8.89 5.58
CA GLU A 152 -11.12 8.62 7.01
C GLU A 152 -11.97 7.45 7.47
N PHE A 153 -13.20 7.30 6.97
CA PHE A 153 -14.05 6.13 7.21
C PHE A 153 -13.31 4.83 6.86
N HIS A 154 -12.76 4.74 5.65
CA HIS A 154 -12.01 3.57 5.20
C HIS A 154 -10.72 3.35 6.00
N ARG A 155 -10.04 4.45 6.39
CA ARG A 155 -8.83 4.36 7.22
C ARG A 155 -9.12 3.78 8.61
N ILE A 156 -10.18 4.21 9.25
CA ILE A 156 -10.58 3.69 10.58
C ILE A 156 -10.84 2.19 10.50
N ILE A 157 -11.57 1.72 9.49
CA ILE A 157 -11.82 0.28 9.27
C ILE A 157 -10.50 -0.46 9.13
N ALA A 158 -9.58 0.07 8.32
CA ALA A 158 -8.30 -0.56 8.08
C ALA A 158 -7.44 -0.68 9.34
N VAL A 159 -7.40 0.36 10.18
CA VAL A 159 -6.68 0.35 11.46
C VAL A 159 -7.37 -0.60 12.46
N SER A 160 -8.71 -0.68 12.44
CA SER A 160 -9.48 -1.57 13.31
C SER A 160 -9.23 -3.06 13.03
N ALA A 161 -8.75 -3.39 11.83
CA ALA A 161 -8.33 -4.76 11.49
C ALA A 161 -7.10 -5.23 12.28
N ASP A 162 -6.38 -4.31 12.94
CA ASP A 162 -5.19 -4.57 13.77
C ASP A 162 -4.19 -5.53 13.11
N ASN A 163 -3.84 -5.22 11.87
CA ASN A 163 -2.86 -5.98 11.09
C ASN A 163 -1.83 -5.02 10.48
N PRO A 164 -0.65 -4.85 11.10
CA PRO A 164 0.34 -3.85 10.70
C PRO A 164 0.92 -4.09 9.29
N VAL A 165 0.86 -5.31 8.76
CA VAL A 165 1.32 -5.62 7.41
C VAL A 165 0.35 -5.03 6.38
N VAL A 166 -0.94 -5.28 6.55
CA VAL A 166 -1.97 -4.81 5.62
C VAL A 166 -2.23 -3.31 5.80
N GLU A 167 -2.09 -2.78 7.02
CA GLU A 167 -2.17 -1.34 7.31
C GLU A 167 -1.19 -0.52 6.46
N GLY A 168 0.06 -0.99 6.31
CA GLY A 168 1.04 -0.35 5.43
C GLY A 168 0.61 -0.31 3.96
N MET A 169 -0.05 -1.37 3.49
CA MET A 169 -0.57 -1.46 2.12
C MET A 169 -1.76 -0.52 1.89
N ILE A 170 -2.73 -0.53 2.80
CA ILE A 170 -3.95 0.28 2.64
C ILE A 170 -3.66 1.78 2.75
N ASN A 171 -2.73 2.20 3.61
CA ASN A 171 -2.36 3.60 3.71
C ASN A 171 -1.83 4.15 2.37
N SER A 172 -1.11 3.33 1.61
CA SER A 172 -0.69 3.69 0.25
C SER A 172 -1.86 3.78 -0.72
N LEU A 173 -2.81 2.84 -0.65
CA LEU A 173 -4.03 2.87 -1.48
C LEU A 173 -4.93 4.06 -1.14
N LEU A 174 -5.09 4.38 0.14
CA LEU A 174 -5.86 5.55 0.58
C LEU A 174 -5.21 6.88 0.16
N PHE A 175 -3.89 6.91 -0.04
CA PHE A 175 -3.24 8.06 -0.67
C PHE A 175 -3.71 8.29 -2.12
N THR A 176 -4.01 7.20 -2.85
CA THR A 176 -4.57 7.30 -4.20
C THR A 176 -6.04 7.73 -4.21
N HIS A 177 -6.71 7.66 -3.06
CA HIS A 177 -8.11 8.03 -2.90
C HIS A 177 -8.37 9.48 -3.33
N GLU A 178 -7.49 10.41 -2.99
CA GLU A 178 -7.60 11.80 -3.43
C GLU A 178 -7.63 11.96 -4.95
N LYS A 179 -6.85 11.15 -5.67
CA LYS A 179 -6.84 11.21 -7.14
C LYS A 179 -8.10 10.57 -7.71
N THR A 180 -8.48 9.39 -7.22
CA THR A 180 -9.74 8.73 -7.59
C THR A 180 -10.93 9.65 -7.34
N ASP A 181 -10.90 10.32 -6.21
CA ASP A 181 -11.93 11.24 -5.74
C ASP A 181 -12.07 12.49 -6.65
N ARG A 182 -10.98 13.04 -7.14
CA ARG A 182 -10.97 14.17 -8.09
C ARG A 182 -11.49 13.78 -9.48
N GLU A 183 -11.34 12.54 -9.85
CA GLU A 183 -11.78 12.03 -11.16
C GLU A 183 -13.22 11.54 -11.16
N ILE A 184 -13.80 11.27 -10.00
CA ILE A 184 -15.23 10.96 -9.88
C ILE A 184 -16.05 12.26 -9.98
N THR A 185 -16.58 12.51 -11.16
CA THR A 185 -17.32 13.76 -11.49
C THR A 185 -18.71 13.81 -10.85
N PHE A 186 -19.28 12.68 -10.45
CA PHE A 186 -20.60 12.60 -9.82
C PHE A 186 -20.50 12.08 -8.40
N ARG A 187 -20.84 12.95 -7.45
CA ARG A 187 -20.92 12.63 -6.04
C ARG A 187 -22.35 12.48 -5.61
N GLU A 188 -22.61 11.44 -4.84
CA GLU A 188 -23.93 11.11 -4.30
C GLU A 188 -23.77 10.93 -2.78
N PRO A 189 -23.74 12.06 -2.02
CA PRO A 189 -23.51 12.01 -0.58
C PRO A 189 -24.55 11.17 0.16
N GLU A 190 -25.82 11.24 -0.26
CA GLU A 190 -26.90 10.48 0.35
C GLU A 190 -26.69 8.97 0.21
N LEU A 191 -26.28 8.52 -0.98
CA LEU A 191 -26.01 7.10 -1.24
C LEU A 191 -24.73 6.64 -0.53
N THR A 192 -23.71 7.50 -0.44
CA THR A 192 -22.49 7.21 0.33
C THR A 192 -22.83 7.03 1.82
N VAL A 193 -23.63 7.93 2.38
CA VAL A 193 -24.13 7.83 3.76
C VAL A 193 -24.92 6.54 3.99
N GLU A 194 -25.80 6.16 3.06
CA GLU A 194 -26.56 4.91 3.14
C GLU A 194 -25.60 3.70 3.19
N HIS A 195 -24.64 3.63 2.26
CA HIS A 195 -23.67 2.53 2.22
C HIS A 195 -22.80 2.49 3.47
N HIS A 196 -22.26 3.64 3.90
CA HIS A 196 -21.41 3.71 5.10
C HIS A 196 -22.20 3.36 6.36
N THR A 197 -23.46 3.78 6.46
CA THR A 197 -24.34 3.41 7.58
C THR A 197 -24.59 1.89 7.62
N ALA A 198 -24.79 1.26 6.46
CA ALA A 198 -24.96 -0.19 6.39
C ALA A 198 -23.69 -0.94 6.82
N ILE A 199 -22.50 -0.47 6.41
CA ILE A 199 -21.21 -1.03 6.85
C ILE A 199 -21.03 -0.83 8.36
N TYR A 200 -21.28 0.38 8.86
CA TYR A 200 -21.19 0.71 10.29
C TYR A 200 -22.06 -0.22 11.13
N ASN A 201 -23.31 -0.46 10.73
CA ASN A 201 -24.24 -1.33 11.46
C ASN A 201 -23.71 -2.78 11.53
N ALA A 202 -23.15 -3.31 10.45
CA ALA A 202 -22.55 -4.63 10.43
C ALA A 202 -21.32 -4.71 11.36
N LEU A 203 -20.47 -3.68 11.36
CA LEU A 203 -19.32 -3.58 12.25
C LEU A 203 -19.75 -3.46 13.73
N ALA A 204 -20.77 -2.67 14.03
CA ALA A 204 -21.32 -2.50 15.38
C ALA A 204 -21.97 -3.77 15.92
N ASN A 205 -22.45 -4.64 15.03
CA ASN A 205 -22.98 -5.96 15.37
C ASN A 205 -21.88 -7.05 15.44
N HIS A 206 -20.62 -6.70 15.15
CA HIS A 206 -19.52 -7.64 15.03
C HIS A 206 -19.85 -8.81 14.08
N ASP A 207 -20.46 -8.50 12.93
CA ASP A 207 -20.85 -9.46 11.89
C ASP A 207 -19.91 -9.36 10.67
N PRO A 208 -18.87 -10.23 10.56
CA PRO A 208 -17.92 -10.20 9.46
C PRO A 208 -18.56 -10.48 8.10
N ASP A 209 -19.57 -11.35 8.05
CA ASP A 209 -20.22 -11.74 6.79
C ASP A 209 -21.08 -10.59 6.24
N ASP A 210 -21.87 -9.93 7.09
CA ASP A 210 -22.63 -8.76 6.66
C ASP A 210 -21.71 -7.56 6.37
N ALA A 211 -20.65 -7.37 7.15
CA ALA A 211 -19.65 -6.33 6.91
C ALA A 211 -18.97 -6.50 5.52
N PHE A 212 -18.55 -7.72 5.18
CA PHE A 212 -18.04 -8.04 3.85
C PHE A 212 -19.05 -7.71 2.76
N LYS A 213 -20.29 -8.16 2.90
CA LYS A 213 -21.35 -7.97 1.93
C LYS A 213 -21.67 -6.48 1.69
N ARG A 214 -21.74 -5.67 2.79
CA ARG A 214 -22.00 -4.22 2.68
C ARG A 214 -20.84 -3.48 2.04
N MET A 215 -19.60 -3.80 2.45
CA MET A 215 -18.40 -3.23 1.84
C MET A 215 -18.30 -3.62 0.35
N TYR A 216 -18.60 -4.86 -0.01
CA TYR A 216 -18.61 -5.28 -1.42
C TYR A 216 -19.58 -4.45 -2.25
N HIS A 217 -20.81 -4.22 -1.76
CA HIS A 217 -21.79 -3.40 -2.46
C HIS A 217 -21.32 -1.96 -2.64
N HIS A 218 -20.75 -1.37 -1.60
CA HIS A 218 -20.18 -0.03 -1.64
C HIS A 218 -19.05 0.07 -2.67
N LEU A 219 -18.03 -0.77 -2.56
CA LEU A 219 -16.85 -0.73 -3.45
C LEU A 219 -17.20 -1.13 -4.89
N LYS A 220 -18.15 -2.05 -5.09
CA LYS A 220 -18.66 -2.39 -6.41
C LYS A 220 -19.28 -1.18 -7.08
N TYR A 221 -20.10 -0.42 -6.36
CA TYR A 221 -20.70 0.81 -6.87
C TYR A 221 -19.62 1.82 -7.30
N VAL A 222 -18.60 2.05 -6.47
CA VAL A 222 -17.49 2.94 -6.82
C VAL A 222 -16.72 2.43 -8.05
N ARG A 223 -16.40 1.14 -8.09
CA ARG A 223 -15.72 0.51 -9.24
C ARG A 223 -16.53 0.66 -10.52
N ASP A 224 -17.81 0.35 -10.49
CA ASP A 224 -18.68 0.40 -11.67
C ASP A 224 -18.81 1.84 -12.21
N LYS A 225 -18.79 2.87 -11.34
CA LYS A 225 -18.69 4.28 -11.74
C LYS A 225 -17.39 4.59 -12.47
N VAL A 226 -16.26 4.18 -11.90
CA VAL A 226 -14.93 4.38 -12.50
C VAL A 226 -14.85 3.68 -13.86
N LEU A 227 -15.28 2.43 -13.95
CA LEU A 227 -15.25 1.66 -15.20
C LEU A 227 -16.10 2.30 -16.32
N LYS A 228 -17.28 2.83 -15.98
CA LYS A 228 -18.12 3.53 -16.95
C LYS A 228 -17.46 4.80 -17.51
N GLN A 229 -16.70 5.49 -16.68
CA GLN A 229 -15.98 6.70 -17.08
C GLN A 229 -14.79 6.40 -18.01
N TYR A 230 -14.08 5.29 -17.75
CA TYR A 230 -12.92 4.86 -18.54
C TYR A 230 -13.27 4.06 -19.79
N ASN A 231 -14.43 3.42 -19.83
CA ASN A 231 -14.92 2.65 -20.98
C ASN A 231 -16.36 3.05 -21.33
N PRO A 232 -16.61 4.27 -21.87
CA PRO A 232 -17.95 4.77 -22.12
C PRO A 232 -18.73 3.97 -23.18
N ASN A 233 -18.05 3.06 -23.93
CA ASN A 233 -18.63 2.25 -25.01
C ASN A 233 -18.83 0.77 -24.66
N LYS A 234 -18.75 0.39 -23.39
CA LYS A 234 -19.13 -0.91 -22.86
C LYS A 234 -20.27 -0.73 -21.86
#